data_a0006d58ed46263a1a4fc947d1e0e400
#
_entry.id   a0006d58ed46263a1a4fc947d1e0e400
#
_cell.length_a   1.000
_cell.length_b   1.000
_cell.length_c   1.000
_cell.angle_alpha   90.00
_cell.angle_beta   90.00
_cell.angle_gamma   90.00
#
_symmetry.space_group_name_H-M   'P 1'
#
loop_
_entity.id
_entity.type
_entity.pdbx_description
1 polymer ?
#
loop_
_entity_poly.entity_id
_entity_poly.type
_entity_poly.pdbx_seq_one_letter_code
_entity_poly.pdbx_strand_id
1 'polypeptide(L)'
;RTTVFLKGCPLKCVWCQNPEGISIRKRPIYFENRCMHCKTCIAKSKNQGVTMENDQIHIHPNRNENWNTIIDWCPTGAIAMDSREMSVEMVMEEIRKDKSFYRYGNGGVTISGGEPLLQWKFTKELLKACKKEGIHTAIETSLYADQEVIKELLPYLDRIFADFKLATEKEHMHYTGVSNQKIKDNIRYLLETS
;
A
#
# COMPACT_ATOMS: atom_id res chain seq x y z
N ARG A 1 7.30 4.64 14.69
CA ARG A 1 5.95 4.59 14.11
C ARG A 1 5.78 3.31 13.32
N THR A 2 4.58 2.78 13.30
CA THR A 2 4.20 1.67 12.43
C THR A 2 3.53 2.23 11.19
N THR A 3 4.00 1.83 10.00
CA THR A 3 3.39 2.24 8.75
C THR A 3 2.57 1.09 8.17
N VAL A 4 1.31 1.38 7.86
CA VAL A 4 0.39 0.46 7.19
C VAL A 4 0.31 0.84 5.73
N PHE A 5 0.81 -0.03 4.83
CA PHE A 5 0.78 0.19 3.39
C PHE A 5 -0.46 -0.44 2.78
N LEU A 6 -1.31 0.38 2.15
CA LEU A 6 -2.49 -0.07 1.42
C LEU A 6 -2.20 -0.19 -0.07
N LYS A 7 -2.89 -1.10 -0.76
CA LYS A 7 -2.80 -1.26 -2.21
C LYS A 7 -3.85 -0.44 -2.95
N GLY A 8 -3.49 -0.07 -4.17
CA GLY A 8 -4.29 0.74 -5.06
C GLY A 8 -3.88 2.21 -5.02
N CYS A 9 -3.58 2.76 -6.17
CA CYS A 9 -3.29 4.18 -6.35
C CYS A 9 -3.92 4.67 -7.66
N PRO A 10 -4.66 5.79 -7.68
CA PRO A 10 -5.16 6.38 -8.91
C PRO A 10 -4.05 7.05 -9.74
N LEU A 11 -2.90 7.37 -9.10
CA LEU A 11 -1.74 7.94 -9.77
C LEU A 11 -0.84 6.83 -10.33
N LYS A 12 -0.09 7.16 -11.39
CA LYS A 12 0.90 6.30 -12.05
C LYS A 12 2.23 7.02 -12.18
N CYS A 13 2.72 7.57 -11.07
CA CYS A 13 3.95 8.35 -11.04
C CYS A 13 5.11 7.57 -11.63
N VAL A 14 5.83 8.18 -12.60
CA VAL A 14 6.97 7.51 -13.26
C VAL A 14 8.14 7.23 -12.31
N TRP A 15 8.18 7.90 -11.16
CA TRP A 15 9.17 7.70 -10.09
C TRP A 15 8.60 6.97 -8.86
N CYS A 16 7.50 6.21 -9.03
CA CYS A 16 6.88 5.53 -7.90
C CYS A 16 7.87 4.57 -7.22
N GLN A 17 8.06 4.74 -5.91
CA GLN A 17 8.94 3.87 -5.12
C GLN A 17 8.29 2.53 -4.77
N ASN A 18 6.95 2.47 -4.81
CA ASN A 18 6.16 1.27 -4.50
C ASN A 18 5.24 0.91 -5.69
N PRO A 19 5.79 0.60 -6.87
CA PRO A 19 4.98 0.36 -8.08
C PRO A 19 4.05 -0.85 -7.95
N GLU A 20 4.37 -1.80 -7.06
CA GLU A 20 3.51 -2.92 -6.70
C GLU A 20 2.22 -2.45 -6.01
N GLY A 21 2.27 -1.30 -5.33
CA GLY A 21 1.14 -0.67 -4.66
C GLY A 21 0.14 0.03 -5.60
N ILE A 22 0.48 0.26 -6.87
CA ILE A 22 -0.41 0.95 -7.81
C ILE A 22 -1.66 0.12 -8.11
N SER A 23 -1.49 -1.17 -8.39
CA SER A 23 -2.62 -2.06 -8.65
C SER A 23 -3.25 -2.54 -7.35
N ILE A 24 -4.59 -2.52 -7.27
CA ILE A 24 -5.32 -3.15 -6.15
C ILE A 24 -5.27 -4.69 -6.20
N ARG A 25 -4.95 -5.27 -7.36
CA ARG A 25 -4.88 -6.73 -7.52
C ARG A 25 -3.65 -7.28 -6.84
N LYS A 26 -3.82 -8.36 -6.09
CA LYS A 26 -2.71 -9.15 -5.56
C LYS A 26 -1.92 -9.78 -6.70
N ARG A 27 -0.59 -9.78 -6.57
CA ARG A 27 0.31 -10.39 -7.55
C ARG A 27 1.38 -11.19 -6.84
N PRO A 28 1.82 -12.32 -7.41
CA PRO A 28 2.99 -13.01 -6.91
C PRO A 28 4.23 -12.15 -7.16
N ILE A 29 5.16 -12.20 -6.21
CA ILE A 29 6.49 -11.59 -6.29
C ILE A 29 7.54 -12.65 -6.00
N TYR A 30 8.74 -12.46 -6.53
CA TYR A 30 9.87 -13.35 -6.37
C TYR A 30 11.04 -12.64 -5.72
N PHE A 31 11.58 -13.26 -4.68
CA PHE A 31 12.77 -12.80 -3.96
C PHE A 31 13.93 -13.72 -4.29
N GLU A 32 14.78 -13.32 -5.22
CA GLU A 32 15.92 -14.11 -5.69
C GLU A 32 16.86 -14.49 -4.53
N ASN A 33 17.12 -13.55 -3.62
CA ASN A 33 17.99 -13.76 -2.45
C ASN A 33 17.47 -14.80 -1.44
N ARG A 34 16.23 -15.25 -1.55
CA ARG A 34 15.65 -16.32 -0.73
C ARG A 34 15.57 -17.64 -1.48
N CYS A 35 15.84 -17.66 -2.79
CA CYS A 35 15.66 -18.84 -3.60
C CYS A 35 16.81 -19.84 -3.41
N MET A 36 16.47 -21.07 -3.07
CA MET A 36 17.43 -22.18 -2.99
C MET A 36 17.51 -23.00 -4.29
N HIS A 37 16.92 -22.55 -5.37
CA HIS A 37 16.89 -23.19 -6.70
C HIS A 37 16.37 -24.64 -6.72
N CYS A 38 15.46 -25.02 -5.81
CA CYS A 38 14.88 -26.36 -5.73
C CYS A 38 13.92 -26.72 -6.87
N LYS A 39 13.55 -25.77 -7.71
CA LYS A 39 12.68 -25.94 -8.91
C LYS A 39 11.26 -26.43 -8.61
N THR A 40 10.85 -26.56 -7.34
CA THR A 40 9.52 -27.03 -6.94
C THR A 40 8.41 -26.14 -7.51
N CYS A 41 8.61 -24.83 -7.53
CA CYS A 41 7.65 -23.86 -8.08
C CYS A 41 7.37 -24.10 -9.58
N ILE A 42 8.39 -24.48 -10.35
CA ILE A 42 8.25 -24.81 -11.78
C ILE A 42 7.42 -26.08 -11.95
N ALA A 43 7.71 -27.11 -11.17
CA ALA A 43 6.97 -28.37 -11.20
C ALA A 43 5.50 -28.22 -10.77
N LYS A 44 5.18 -27.21 -9.95
CA LYS A 44 3.80 -26.89 -9.51
C LYS A 44 3.09 -25.92 -10.43
N SER A 45 3.80 -25.21 -11.31
CA SER A 45 3.21 -24.29 -12.29
C SER A 45 2.61 -25.09 -13.46
N LYS A 46 1.28 -25.05 -13.59
CA LYS A 46 0.54 -25.76 -14.63
C LYS A 46 0.39 -24.96 -15.93
N ASN A 47 0.41 -23.65 -15.82
CA ASN A 47 0.13 -22.73 -16.93
C ASN A 47 1.34 -21.81 -17.23
N GLN A 48 2.55 -22.29 -16.92
CA GLN A 48 3.79 -21.54 -17.15
C GLN A 48 3.82 -20.17 -16.42
N GLY A 49 3.18 -20.08 -15.27
CA GLY A 49 3.25 -18.89 -14.41
C GLY A 49 4.63 -18.73 -13.79
N VAL A 50 5.38 -19.83 -13.64
CA VAL A 50 6.79 -19.86 -13.24
C VAL A 50 7.57 -20.63 -14.28
N THR A 51 8.57 -19.98 -14.87
CA THR A 51 9.50 -20.58 -15.82
C THR A 51 10.94 -20.45 -15.35
N MET A 52 11.85 -21.14 -15.99
CA MET A 52 13.28 -20.97 -15.78
C MET A 52 13.97 -20.75 -17.12
N GLU A 53 14.75 -19.69 -17.21
CA GLU A 53 15.56 -19.35 -18.38
C GLU A 53 16.96 -18.97 -17.89
N ASN A 54 17.99 -19.51 -18.52
CA ASN A 54 19.39 -19.25 -18.13
C ASN A 54 19.67 -19.44 -16.63
N ASP A 55 19.08 -20.47 -16.03
CA ASP A 55 19.15 -20.80 -14.59
C ASP A 55 18.51 -19.76 -13.64
N GLN A 56 17.73 -18.83 -14.18
CA GLN A 56 16.97 -17.83 -13.43
C GLN A 56 15.48 -18.15 -13.43
N ILE A 57 14.83 -17.92 -12.30
CA ILE A 57 13.38 -18.07 -12.14
C ILE A 57 12.69 -16.81 -12.63
N HIS A 58 11.73 -16.99 -13.52
CA HIS A 58 10.87 -15.93 -14.04
C HIS A 58 9.43 -16.16 -13.60
N ILE A 59 8.79 -15.12 -13.07
CA ILE A 59 7.38 -15.13 -12.69
C ILE A 59 6.56 -14.36 -13.72
N HIS A 60 5.46 -14.96 -14.17
CA HIS A 60 4.50 -14.39 -15.10
C HIS A 60 3.15 -14.14 -14.38
N PRO A 61 2.99 -13.04 -13.63
CA PRO A 61 1.86 -12.79 -12.74
C PRO A 61 0.49 -12.81 -13.41
N ASN A 62 0.45 -12.55 -14.69
CA ASN A 62 -0.78 -12.50 -15.49
C ASN A 62 -1.24 -13.89 -15.99
N ARG A 63 -0.45 -14.94 -15.79
CA ARG A 63 -0.87 -16.30 -16.12
C ARG A 63 -1.91 -16.79 -15.10
N ASN A 64 -2.89 -17.55 -15.61
CA ASN A 64 -3.93 -18.13 -14.77
C ASN A 64 -3.38 -19.34 -13.99
N GLU A 65 -2.71 -19.07 -12.87
CA GLU A 65 -2.10 -20.07 -12.00
C GLU A 65 -2.80 -20.17 -10.66
N ASN A 66 -2.71 -21.31 -10.02
CA ASN A 66 -2.99 -21.41 -8.60
C ASN A 66 -1.78 -20.97 -7.79
N TRP A 67 -1.62 -19.65 -7.65
CA TRP A 67 -0.49 -19.06 -6.96
C TRP A 67 -0.35 -19.49 -5.51
N ASN A 68 -1.47 -19.74 -4.82
CA ASN A 68 -1.42 -20.24 -3.44
C ASN A 68 -0.70 -21.59 -3.38
N THR A 69 -1.04 -22.52 -4.28
CA THR A 69 -0.33 -23.82 -4.35
C THR A 69 1.18 -23.64 -4.60
N ILE A 70 1.58 -22.75 -5.51
CA ILE A 70 2.98 -22.51 -5.81
C ILE A 70 3.71 -21.91 -4.59
N ILE A 71 3.07 -20.97 -3.91
CA ILE A 71 3.61 -20.30 -2.71
C ILE A 71 3.74 -21.28 -1.55
N ASP A 72 2.71 -22.08 -1.28
CA ASP A 72 2.70 -23.07 -0.17
C ASP A 72 3.80 -24.10 -0.32
N TRP A 73 4.18 -24.43 -1.56
CA TRP A 73 5.27 -25.37 -1.85
C TRP A 73 6.66 -24.72 -1.89
N CYS A 74 6.77 -23.40 -1.73
CA CYS A 74 8.07 -22.73 -1.69
C CYS A 74 8.67 -22.78 -0.28
N PRO A 75 9.68 -23.63 -0.02
CA PRO A 75 10.15 -23.88 1.35
C PRO A 75 10.85 -22.68 1.98
N THR A 76 11.31 -21.74 1.18
CA THR A 76 12.04 -20.54 1.65
C THR A 76 11.20 -19.25 1.59
N GLY A 77 9.96 -19.33 1.10
CA GLY A 77 9.14 -18.16 0.88
C GLY A 77 9.72 -17.20 -0.19
N ALA A 78 10.52 -17.72 -1.12
CA ALA A 78 11.07 -16.93 -2.23
C ALA A 78 9.98 -16.46 -3.20
N ILE A 79 8.86 -17.18 -3.29
CA ILE A 79 7.66 -16.72 -3.99
C ILE A 79 6.60 -16.44 -2.93
N ALA A 80 6.02 -15.24 -2.97
CA ALA A 80 4.96 -14.80 -2.05
C ALA A 80 3.96 -13.89 -2.80
N MET A 81 2.79 -13.63 -2.20
CA MET A 81 1.94 -12.54 -2.67
C MET A 81 2.47 -11.20 -2.17
N ASP A 82 2.37 -10.16 -3.00
CA ASP A 82 2.75 -8.79 -2.65
C ASP A 82 1.87 -8.14 -1.58
N SER A 83 0.74 -8.77 -1.28
CA SER A 83 -0.23 -8.26 -0.31
C SER A 83 -1.14 -9.36 0.22
N ARG A 84 -1.78 -9.08 1.34
CA ARG A 84 -2.80 -9.91 1.96
C ARG A 84 -4.03 -9.08 2.32
N GLU A 85 -5.21 -9.70 2.31
CA GLU A 85 -6.41 -9.08 2.86
C GLU A 85 -6.40 -9.18 4.37
N MET A 86 -6.67 -8.06 5.02
CA MET A 86 -6.71 -7.97 6.48
C MET A 86 -7.94 -7.19 6.93
N SER A 87 -8.58 -7.65 7.99
CA SER A 87 -9.57 -6.85 8.70
C SER A 87 -8.90 -5.74 9.53
N VAL A 88 -9.67 -4.75 9.95
CA VAL A 88 -9.18 -3.70 10.86
C VAL A 88 -8.60 -4.32 12.13
N GLU A 89 -9.26 -5.34 12.71
CA GLU A 89 -8.78 -5.99 13.93
C GLU A 89 -7.43 -6.69 13.71
N MET A 90 -7.26 -7.42 12.61
CA MET A 90 -5.97 -8.05 12.28
C MET A 90 -4.83 -7.03 12.16
N VAL A 91 -5.11 -5.86 11.57
CA VAL A 91 -4.11 -4.77 11.49
C VAL A 91 -3.86 -4.17 12.87
N MET A 92 -4.90 -4.00 13.70
CA MET A 92 -4.77 -3.50 15.07
C MET A 92 -3.95 -4.45 15.95
N GLU A 93 -4.07 -5.77 15.78
CA GLU A 93 -3.21 -6.75 16.48
C GLU A 93 -1.73 -6.50 16.20
N GLU A 94 -1.35 -6.25 14.95
CA GLU A 94 0.04 -5.89 14.60
C GLU A 94 0.46 -4.54 15.19
N ILE A 95 -0.41 -3.53 15.10
CA ILE A 95 -0.15 -2.19 15.64
C ILE A 95 0.08 -2.22 17.16
N ARG A 96 -0.68 -3.03 17.90
CA ARG A 96 -0.56 -3.16 19.37
C ARG A 96 0.79 -3.70 19.81
N LYS A 97 1.47 -4.47 19.00
CA LYS A 97 2.83 -4.99 19.30
C LYS A 97 3.84 -3.86 19.51
N ASP A 98 3.63 -2.72 18.83
CA ASP A 98 4.52 -1.56 18.88
C ASP A 98 4.04 -0.48 19.87
N LYS A 99 2.98 -0.71 20.63
CA LYS A 99 2.33 0.30 21.50
C LYS A 99 3.27 0.90 22.56
N SER A 100 4.20 0.10 23.08
CA SER A 100 5.21 0.59 24.00
C SER A 100 6.14 1.63 23.37
N PHE A 101 6.55 1.42 22.11
CA PHE A 101 7.40 2.35 21.39
C PHE A 101 6.70 3.68 21.09
N TYR A 102 5.37 3.67 20.91
CA TYR A 102 4.62 4.91 20.69
C TYR A 102 4.65 5.83 21.90
N ARG A 103 4.57 5.26 23.11
CA ARG A 103 4.58 6.02 24.37
C ARG A 103 5.91 6.72 24.62
N TYR A 104 7.03 6.05 24.37
CA TYR A 104 8.37 6.61 24.66
C TYR A 104 8.90 7.52 23.56
N GLY A 105 8.46 7.35 22.30
CA GLY A 105 9.00 8.04 21.15
C GLY A 105 8.08 9.05 20.47
N ASN A 106 6.96 9.45 21.11
CA ASN A 106 5.91 10.25 20.47
C ASN A 106 5.49 9.66 19.12
N GLY A 107 5.44 8.34 19.07
CA GLY A 107 5.15 7.57 17.88
C GLY A 107 3.66 7.42 17.61
N GLY A 108 3.32 6.49 16.71
CA GLY A 108 1.94 6.20 16.36
C GLY A 108 1.86 5.42 15.05
N VAL A 109 0.74 5.50 14.40
CA VAL A 109 0.48 4.83 13.13
C VAL A 109 0.47 5.85 12.00
N THR A 110 1.05 5.47 10.85
CA THR A 110 0.92 6.17 9.58
C THR A 110 0.25 5.23 8.58
N ILE A 111 -0.79 5.68 7.92
CA ILE A 111 -1.40 4.95 6.81
C ILE A 111 -0.86 5.53 5.52
N SER A 112 -0.28 4.67 4.69
CA SER A 112 0.43 5.01 3.46
C SER A 112 0.22 3.92 2.40
N GLY A 113 1.12 3.77 1.43
CA GLY A 113 1.15 2.69 0.43
C GLY A 113 0.95 3.18 -0.98
N GLY A 114 -0.12 2.74 -1.64
CA GLY A 114 -0.59 3.35 -2.87
C GLY A 114 -1.22 4.71 -2.59
N GLU A 115 -2.56 4.76 -2.49
CA GLU A 115 -3.29 5.94 -2.02
C GLU A 115 -4.33 5.49 -0.97
N PRO A 116 -4.13 5.83 0.31
CA PRO A 116 -5.03 5.42 1.38
C PRO A 116 -6.47 5.90 1.21
N LEU A 117 -6.66 7.04 0.54
CA LEU A 117 -7.99 7.59 0.27
C LEU A 117 -8.78 6.75 -0.75
N LEU A 118 -8.13 5.90 -1.53
CA LEU A 118 -8.82 4.95 -2.41
C LEU A 118 -9.59 3.89 -1.60
N GLN A 119 -9.05 3.49 -0.45
CA GLN A 119 -9.68 2.57 0.49
C GLN A 119 -10.21 3.31 1.74
N TRP A 120 -10.77 4.50 1.55
CA TRP A 120 -11.10 5.42 2.62
C TRP A 120 -12.00 4.84 3.73
N LYS A 121 -12.92 3.94 3.42
CA LYS A 121 -13.79 3.30 4.41
C LYS A 121 -12.98 2.46 5.40
N PHE A 122 -12.07 1.64 4.88
CA PHE A 122 -11.14 0.86 5.70
C PHE A 122 -10.20 1.78 6.49
N THR A 123 -9.63 2.78 5.81
CA THR A 123 -8.76 3.80 6.41
C THR A 123 -9.45 4.49 7.58
N LYS A 124 -10.70 4.91 7.41
CA LYS A 124 -11.50 5.55 8.47
C LYS A 124 -11.67 4.65 9.68
N GLU A 125 -12.09 3.40 9.47
CA GLU A 125 -12.31 2.48 10.59
C GLU A 125 -11.01 2.12 11.31
N LEU A 126 -9.89 2.01 10.59
CA LEU A 126 -8.57 1.79 11.20
C LEU A 126 -8.13 3.01 12.03
N LEU A 127 -8.28 4.23 11.50
CA LEU A 127 -7.98 5.46 12.22
C LEU A 127 -8.83 5.59 13.49
N LYS A 128 -10.13 5.30 13.41
CA LYS A 128 -11.03 5.27 14.58
C LYS A 128 -10.54 4.29 15.64
N ALA A 129 -10.16 3.08 15.25
CA ALA A 129 -9.65 2.08 16.16
C ALA A 129 -8.35 2.55 16.85
N CYS A 130 -7.43 3.17 16.10
CA CYS A 130 -6.22 3.76 16.65
C CYS A 130 -6.54 4.87 17.67
N LYS A 131 -7.42 5.81 17.31
CA LYS A 131 -7.85 6.92 18.21
C LYS A 131 -8.49 6.40 19.49
N LYS A 132 -9.34 5.36 19.39
CA LYS A 132 -9.98 4.74 20.56
C LYS A 132 -8.96 4.17 21.56
N GLU A 133 -7.79 3.76 21.08
CA GLU A 133 -6.70 3.26 21.92
C GLU A 133 -5.65 4.34 22.28
N GLY A 134 -5.93 5.60 21.97
CA GLY A 134 -5.02 6.72 22.25
C GLY A 134 -3.74 6.71 21.42
N ILE A 135 -3.77 6.08 20.25
CA ILE A 135 -2.63 6.00 19.35
C ILE A 135 -2.68 7.19 18.38
N HIS A 136 -1.58 7.94 18.29
CA HIS A 136 -1.42 9.05 17.35
C HIS A 136 -1.49 8.56 15.90
N THR A 137 -2.29 9.23 15.08
CA THR A 137 -2.61 8.85 13.71
C THR A 137 -2.05 9.83 12.70
N ALA A 138 -1.52 9.30 11.61
CA ALA A 138 -1.11 10.07 10.46
C ALA A 138 -1.51 9.38 9.15
N ILE A 139 -1.60 10.17 8.09
CA ILE A 139 -1.80 9.68 6.73
C ILE A 139 -0.77 10.32 5.79
N GLU A 140 -0.21 9.53 4.89
CA GLU A 140 0.56 10.00 3.74
C GLU A 140 -0.31 9.82 2.50
N THR A 141 -0.61 10.92 1.79
CA THR A 141 -1.58 10.91 0.70
C THR A 141 -1.26 11.97 -0.34
N SER A 142 -1.56 11.69 -1.59
CA SER A 142 -1.55 12.69 -2.66
C SER A 142 -2.74 13.66 -2.56
N LEU A 143 -3.72 13.40 -1.71
CA LEU A 143 -5.00 14.11 -1.62
C LEU A 143 -5.85 14.02 -2.90
N TYR A 144 -5.61 13.04 -3.77
CA TYR A 144 -6.41 12.83 -4.98
C TYR A 144 -7.66 12.01 -4.65
N ALA A 145 -8.61 12.64 -4.00
CA ALA A 145 -9.91 12.08 -3.61
C ALA A 145 -10.99 13.16 -3.65
N ASP A 146 -12.24 12.76 -3.57
CA ASP A 146 -13.34 13.71 -3.38
C ASP A 146 -13.23 14.34 -1.99
N GLN A 147 -13.55 15.65 -1.90
CA GLN A 147 -13.37 16.42 -0.67
C GLN A 147 -14.15 15.81 0.50
N GLU A 148 -15.30 15.21 0.23
CA GLU A 148 -16.13 14.54 1.25
C GLU A 148 -15.39 13.38 1.93
N VAL A 149 -14.55 12.66 1.18
CA VAL A 149 -13.70 11.60 1.74
C VAL A 149 -12.72 12.18 2.76
N ILE A 150 -12.13 13.33 2.45
CA ILE A 150 -11.20 14.01 3.36
C ILE A 150 -11.92 14.46 4.62
N LYS A 151 -13.09 15.11 4.48
CA LYS A 151 -13.92 15.54 5.62
C LYS A 151 -14.26 14.37 6.57
N GLU A 152 -14.56 13.20 6.00
CA GLU A 152 -14.89 12.00 6.77
C GLU A 152 -13.71 11.45 7.59
N LEU A 153 -12.48 11.71 7.17
CA LEU A 153 -11.26 11.22 7.82
C LEU A 153 -10.67 12.20 8.82
N LEU A 154 -10.85 13.52 8.60
CA LEU A 154 -10.25 14.59 9.41
C LEU A 154 -10.41 14.41 10.92
N PRO A 155 -11.60 14.05 11.46
CA PRO A 155 -11.77 13.90 12.91
C PRO A 155 -10.90 12.83 13.56
N TYR A 156 -10.32 11.95 12.76
CA TYR A 156 -9.53 10.80 13.22
C TYR A 156 -8.03 10.94 12.87
N LEU A 157 -7.60 12.09 12.33
CA LEU A 157 -6.22 12.35 11.95
C LEU A 157 -5.58 13.39 12.87
N ASP A 158 -4.40 13.07 13.38
CA ASP A 158 -3.55 14.02 14.09
C ASP A 158 -2.57 14.72 13.14
N ARG A 159 -2.26 14.08 12.00
CA ARG A 159 -1.33 14.63 11.01
C ARG A 159 -1.63 14.13 9.59
N ILE A 160 -1.49 15.05 8.65
CA ILE A 160 -1.57 14.77 7.22
C ILE A 160 -0.23 15.13 6.59
N PHE A 161 0.38 14.17 5.90
CA PHE A 161 1.52 14.40 5.01
C PHE A 161 0.97 14.44 3.58
N ALA A 162 0.76 15.65 3.08
CA ALA A 162 0.28 15.88 1.73
C ALA A 162 1.45 15.82 0.73
N ASP A 163 1.44 14.84 -0.14
CA ASP A 163 2.46 14.65 -1.16
C ASP A 163 2.05 15.32 -2.47
N PHE A 164 2.36 16.61 -2.58
CA PHE A 164 2.10 17.40 -3.77
C PHE A 164 3.20 17.22 -4.81
N LYS A 165 2.95 16.38 -5.80
CA LYS A 165 3.98 15.88 -6.73
C LYS A 165 4.56 16.97 -7.64
N LEU A 166 3.71 17.75 -8.33
CA LEU A 166 4.12 18.79 -9.29
C LEU A 166 3.10 19.94 -9.31
N ALA A 167 3.59 21.18 -9.39
CA ALA A 167 2.78 22.38 -9.33
C ALA A 167 2.02 22.67 -10.65
N THR A 168 2.69 22.42 -11.78
CA THR A 168 2.13 22.64 -13.12
C THR A 168 1.21 21.49 -13.50
N GLU A 169 -0.03 21.79 -13.89
CA GLU A 169 -1.03 20.76 -14.23
C GLU A 169 -0.58 19.88 -15.40
N LYS A 170 0.00 20.48 -16.44
CA LYS A 170 0.49 19.75 -17.61
C LYS A 170 1.55 18.71 -17.24
N GLU A 171 2.50 19.08 -16.41
CA GLU A 171 3.56 18.18 -15.94
C GLU A 171 3.00 17.13 -15.01
N HIS A 172 2.10 17.53 -14.08
CA HIS A 172 1.46 16.58 -13.18
C HIS A 172 0.71 15.50 -13.97
N MET A 173 -0.11 15.89 -14.94
CA MET A 173 -0.81 14.95 -15.82
C MET A 173 0.17 14.05 -16.58
N HIS A 174 1.26 14.60 -17.11
CA HIS A 174 2.24 13.83 -17.88
C HIS A 174 2.95 12.77 -17.03
N TYR A 175 3.39 13.14 -15.82
CA TYR A 175 4.23 12.27 -15.00
C TYR A 175 3.46 11.41 -13.98
N THR A 176 2.21 11.75 -13.65
CA THR A 176 1.40 11.01 -12.67
C THR A 176 0.14 10.40 -13.27
N GLY A 177 -0.24 10.80 -14.48
CA GLY A 177 -1.44 10.32 -15.18
C GLY A 177 -2.74 11.00 -14.77
N VAL A 178 -2.73 11.98 -13.85
CA VAL A 178 -3.94 12.69 -13.37
C VAL A 178 -3.70 14.20 -13.26
N SER A 179 -4.79 15.00 -13.34
CA SER A 179 -4.74 16.44 -13.06
C SER A 179 -4.46 16.71 -11.57
N ASN A 180 -3.77 17.81 -11.26
CA ASN A 180 -3.53 18.23 -9.88
C ASN A 180 -4.64 19.15 -9.34
N GLN A 181 -5.67 19.47 -10.10
CA GLN A 181 -6.70 20.42 -9.66
C GLN A 181 -7.40 19.96 -8.39
N LYS A 182 -7.87 18.72 -8.37
CA LYS A 182 -8.51 18.12 -7.18
C LYS A 182 -7.59 18.16 -5.96
N ILE A 183 -6.31 17.91 -6.14
CA ILE A 183 -5.30 17.97 -5.08
C ILE A 183 -5.17 19.41 -4.53
N LYS A 184 -5.06 20.39 -5.41
CA LYS A 184 -4.99 21.82 -5.04
C LYS A 184 -6.21 22.28 -4.26
N ASP A 185 -7.40 21.87 -4.69
CA ASP A 185 -8.64 22.23 -4.03
C ASP A 185 -8.71 21.61 -2.63
N ASN A 186 -8.28 20.38 -2.47
CA ASN A 186 -8.20 19.71 -1.18
C ASN A 186 -7.13 20.32 -0.26
N ILE A 187 -5.98 20.74 -0.78
CA ILE A 187 -4.98 21.46 0.00
C ILE A 187 -5.53 22.80 0.50
N ARG A 188 -6.19 23.59 -0.36
CA ARG A 188 -6.82 24.86 0.06
C ARG A 188 -7.84 24.62 1.16
N TYR A 189 -8.72 23.64 0.99
CA TYR A 189 -9.70 23.28 2.00
C TYR A 189 -9.04 22.94 3.35
N LEU A 190 -7.98 22.16 3.35
CA LEU A 190 -7.25 21.80 4.58
C LEU A 190 -6.61 23.04 5.25
N LEU A 191 -6.04 23.96 4.48
CA LEU A 191 -5.42 25.19 5.01
C LEU A 191 -6.46 26.17 5.58
N GLU A 192 -7.69 26.16 5.07
CA GLU A 192 -8.78 27.01 5.56
C GLU A 192 -9.47 26.45 6.83
N THR A 193 -9.32 25.13 7.08
CA THR A 193 -10.01 24.43 8.18
C THR A 193 -9.09 23.98 9.31
N SER A 194 -7.78 24.26 9.23
CA SER A 194 -6.73 23.84 10.20
C SER A 194 -6.54 24.82 11.35
#